data_2dc95c9a256458f146e84ce0a0ded73c
#
_entry.id   2dc95c9a256458f146e84ce0a0ded73c
#
_cell.length_a   1.000
_cell.length_b   1.000
_cell.length_c   1.000
_cell.angle_alpha   90.00
_cell.angle_beta   90.00
_cell.angle_gamma   90.00
#
_symmetry.space_group_name_H-M   'P 1'
#
loop_
_entity.id
_entity.type
_entity.pdbx_description
1 polymer ?
#
loop_
_entity_poly.entity_id
_entity_poly.type
_entity_poly.pdbx_seq_one_letter_code
_entity_poly.pdbx_strand_id
1 'polypeptide(L)'
;MIKAIFFDIDGTLVNSHSKVLASTKKAIQEAQKQGILCGVATGRSPVRLEEMLDGLNLDMYVVYNGQLVFTAEETLVSQPFTSAVLQKIVVFSDENHRQILFGGRDRLEGSSTMLLAQSTNIKRLVALLPKKFPVRLLKKMLQLFSPHRQKERYEALPILKEPVYQCILLSAESEQQKLSKTFPECTFQRSNTYTVDMIPKGGSKLLGIQAFAKAKGIEMSEIMAFGDHFNDVEMLKGVGIGVAMGNGQPSVKAVADYVTQTNDQAGIFAAFQHFGIGTSK
;
A
#
# COMPACT_ATOMS: atom_id res chain seq x y z
N MET A 1 -19.88 10.09 -16.46
CA MET A 1 -19.71 10.90 -15.21
C MET A 1 -18.97 10.04 -14.20
N ILE A 2 -18.01 10.60 -13.46
CA ILE A 2 -17.26 9.85 -12.45
C ILE A 2 -18.17 9.51 -11.27
N LYS A 3 -18.12 8.24 -10.85
CA LYS A 3 -18.91 7.70 -9.71
C LYS A 3 -18.01 7.25 -8.56
N ALA A 4 -16.75 6.91 -8.84
CA ALA A 4 -15.82 6.52 -7.81
C ALA A 4 -14.41 7.08 -8.07
N ILE A 5 -13.67 7.39 -7.01
CA ILE A 5 -12.29 7.91 -7.07
C ILE A 5 -11.42 7.12 -6.10
N PHE A 6 -10.30 6.62 -6.60
CA PHE A 6 -9.30 5.92 -5.81
C PHE A 6 -7.99 6.71 -5.71
N PHE A 7 -7.43 6.74 -4.53
CA PHE A 7 -6.17 7.40 -4.25
C PHE A 7 -5.12 6.39 -3.79
N ASP A 8 -3.93 6.40 -4.38
CA ASP A 8 -2.79 5.88 -3.64
C ASP A 8 -2.51 6.76 -2.42
N ILE A 9 -1.75 6.25 -1.47
CA ILE A 9 -1.49 6.96 -0.21
C ILE A 9 -0.15 7.69 -0.26
N ASP A 10 0.96 6.94 -0.43
CA ASP A 10 2.30 7.48 -0.28
C ASP A 10 2.75 8.25 -1.52
N GLY A 11 2.96 9.55 -1.38
CA GLY A 11 3.30 10.40 -2.52
C GLY A 11 2.07 10.87 -3.32
N THR A 12 0.87 10.46 -2.94
CA THR A 12 -0.39 10.84 -3.58
C THR A 12 -1.34 11.52 -2.59
N LEU A 13 -1.99 10.77 -1.72
CA LEU A 13 -2.97 11.33 -0.76
C LEU A 13 -2.29 12.09 0.37
N VAL A 14 -1.15 11.57 0.85
CA VAL A 14 -0.35 12.22 1.90
C VAL A 14 0.83 12.97 1.29
N ASN A 15 1.16 14.10 1.91
CA ASN A 15 2.30 14.93 1.55
C ASN A 15 3.64 14.36 2.07
N SER A 16 4.76 15.05 1.81
CA SER A 16 6.11 14.67 2.27
C SER A 16 6.24 14.56 3.80
N HIS A 17 5.30 15.14 4.56
CA HIS A 17 5.20 15.05 6.02
C HIS A 17 4.26 13.95 6.51
N SER A 18 3.79 13.08 5.62
CA SER A 18 2.80 12.02 5.90
C SER A 18 1.48 12.55 6.46
N LYS A 19 1.00 13.69 5.95
CA LYS A 19 -0.28 14.32 6.32
C LYS A 19 -1.12 14.57 5.09
N VAL A 20 -2.43 14.41 5.23
CA VAL A 20 -3.40 14.82 4.21
C VAL A 20 -3.61 16.33 4.28
N LEU A 21 -3.43 17.03 3.16
CA LEU A 21 -3.63 18.48 3.09
C LEU A 21 -5.11 18.85 3.34
N ALA A 22 -5.34 19.99 4.01
CA ALA A 22 -6.69 20.49 4.27
C ALA A 22 -7.50 20.71 2.97
N SER A 23 -6.85 21.19 1.91
CA SER A 23 -7.46 21.33 0.58
C SER A 23 -7.90 19.99 -0.01
N THR A 24 -7.09 18.94 0.15
CA THR A 24 -7.41 17.58 -0.29
C THR A 24 -8.59 17.01 0.49
N LYS A 25 -8.61 17.16 1.82
CA LYS A 25 -9.72 16.71 2.66
C LYS A 25 -11.04 17.38 2.23
N LYS A 26 -11.00 18.69 2.06
CA LYS A 26 -12.17 19.46 1.60
C LYS A 26 -12.65 19.00 0.23
N ALA A 27 -11.75 18.82 -0.72
CA ALA A 27 -12.08 18.37 -2.07
C ALA A 27 -12.78 16.99 -2.07
N ILE A 28 -12.23 16.03 -1.31
CA ILE A 28 -12.81 14.68 -1.18
C ILE A 28 -14.21 14.76 -0.54
N GLN A 29 -14.37 15.53 0.53
CA GLN A 29 -15.68 15.72 1.19
C GLN A 29 -16.71 16.35 0.25
N GLU A 30 -16.33 17.31 -0.58
CA GLU A 30 -17.24 17.90 -1.57
C GLU A 30 -17.60 16.91 -2.69
N ALA A 31 -16.68 16.07 -3.12
CA ALA A 31 -16.96 14.99 -4.07
C ALA A 31 -17.94 13.95 -3.47
N GLN A 32 -17.72 13.56 -2.21
CA GLN A 32 -18.64 12.64 -1.50
C GLN A 32 -20.05 13.23 -1.34
N LYS A 33 -20.19 14.54 -1.08
CA LYS A 33 -21.51 15.22 -1.06
C LYS A 33 -22.23 15.18 -2.41
N GLN A 34 -21.49 15.05 -3.51
CA GLN A 34 -22.05 14.88 -4.86
C GLN A 34 -22.38 13.41 -5.17
N GLY A 35 -22.24 12.50 -4.21
CA GLY A 35 -22.50 11.08 -4.37
C GLY A 35 -21.36 10.31 -5.03
N ILE A 36 -20.15 10.90 -5.14
CA ILE A 36 -18.98 10.22 -5.68
C ILE A 36 -18.32 9.44 -4.53
N LEU A 37 -18.18 8.11 -4.70
CA LEU A 37 -17.50 7.28 -3.73
C LEU A 37 -15.99 7.54 -3.76
N CYS A 38 -15.39 7.74 -2.60
CA CYS A 38 -13.96 8.02 -2.47
C CYS A 38 -13.25 6.97 -1.62
N GLY A 39 -12.13 6.44 -2.11
CA GLY A 39 -11.40 5.40 -1.39
C GLY A 39 -9.92 5.37 -1.69
N VAL A 40 -9.20 4.48 -1.02
CA VAL A 40 -7.77 4.26 -1.23
C VAL A 40 -7.49 2.95 -1.96
N ALA A 41 -6.41 2.96 -2.75
CA ALA A 41 -5.82 1.76 -3.35
C ALA A 41 -4.31 1.74 -3.05
N THR A 42 -3.89 0.88 -2.11
CA THR A 42 -2.55 0.93 -1.53
C THR A 42 -1.94 -0.45 -1.33
N GLY A 43 -0.61 -0.53 -1.33
CA GLY A 43 0.14 -1.70 -0.86
C GLY A 43 0.20 -1.82 0.67
N ARG A 44 -0.26 -0.81 1.38
CA ARG A 44 -0.22 -0.80 2.84
C ARG A 44 -1.22 -1.76 3.47
N SER A 45 -0.89 -2.13 4.73
CA SER A 45 -1.79 -2.80 5.66
C SER A 45 -2.95 -1.88 6.06
N PRO A 46 -4.16 -2.40 6.32
CA PRO A 46 -5.24 -1.63 6.93
C PRO A 46 -4.92 -1.20 8.36
N VAL A 47 -4.01 -1.91 9.02
CA VAL A 47 -3.57 -1.60 10.39
C VAL A 47 -2.99 -0.18 10.44
N ARG A 48 -3.54 0.68 11.29
CA ARG A 48 -3.17 2.11 11.44
C ARG A 48 -3.45 2.98 10.21
N LEU A 49 -4.27 2.49 9.26
CA LEU A 49 -4.64 3.27 8.09
C LEU A 49 -5.42 4.54 8.50
N GLU A 50 -6.32 4.41 9.47
CA GLU A 50 -7.11 5.52 10.02
C GLU A 50 -6.24 6.65 10.59
N GLU A 51 -5.16 6.29 11.31
CA GLU A 51 -4.20 7.29 11.83
C GLU A 51 -3.53 8.08 10.69
N MET A 52 -3.30 7.43 9.55
CA MET A 52 -2.65 8.08 8.39
C MET A 52 -3.62 8.96 7.61
N LEU A 53 -4.88 8.58 7.55
CA LEU A 53 -5.93 9.34 6.88
C LEU A 53 -6.32 10.60 7.66
N ASP A 54 -5.87 10.73 8.92
CA ASP A 54 -5.99 11.95 9.72
C ASP A 54 -7.46 12.44 9.79
N GLY A 55 -8.38 11.51 10.09
CA GLY A 55 -9.82 11.78 10.22
C GLY A 55 -10.57 11.92 8.89
N LEU A 56 -9.95 11.59 7.76
CA LEU A 56 -10.64 11.51 6.48
C LEU A 56 -11.41 10.19 6.40
N ASN A 57 -12.73 10.27 6.38
CA ASN A 57 -13.61 9.12 6.18
C ASN A 57 -13.68 8.79 4.69
N LEU A 58 -13.41 7.53 4.36
CA LEU A 58 -13.46 7.02 3.00
C LEU A 58 -14.48 5.89 2.89
N ASP A 59 -15.06 5.74 1.70
CA ASP A 59 -16.15 4.80 1.44
C ASP A 59 -15.62 3.37 1.18
N MET A 60 -14.35 3.25 0.75
CA MET A 60 -13.79 1.97 0.31
C MET A 60 -12.27 1.90 0.47
N TYR A 61 -11.79 0.67 0.68
CA TYR A 61 -10.39 0.36 0.96
C TYR A 61 -9.92 -0.82 0.12
N VAL A 62 -8.99 -0.58 -0.79
CA VAL A 62 -8.24 -1.58 -1.55
C VAL A 62 -6.85 -1.61 -0.96
N VAL A 63 -6.56 -2.60 -0.13
CA VAL A 63 -5.30 -2.70 0.64
C VAL A 63 -4.51 -3.94 0.25
N TYR A 64 -3.24 -4.01 0.67
CA TYR A 64 -2.35 -5.11 0.32
C TYR A 64 -2.28 -5.35 -1.20
N ASN A 65 -2.27 -4.24 -2.01
CA ASN A 65 -2.31 -4.31 -3.47
C ASN A 65 -3.48 -5.17 -3.99
N GLY A 66 -4.67 -4.99 -3.43
CA GLY A 66 -5.90 -5.65 -3.87
C GLY A 66 -6.18 -7.03 -3.27
N GLN A 67 -5.32 -7.54 -2.38
CA GLN A 67 -5.57 -8.83 -1.71
C GLN A 67 -6.73 -8.76 -0.71
N LEU A 68 -7.01 -7.58 -0.19
CA LEU A 68 -8.14 -7.31 0.69
C LEU A 68 -8.86 -6.04 0.22
N VAL A 69 -10.16 -6.17 -0.06
CA VAL A 69 -11.04 -5.06 -0.46
C VAL A 69 -12.26 -5.04 0.44
N PHE A 70 -12.52 -3.91 1.05
CA PHE A 70 -13.65 -3.79 1.98
C PHE A 70 -14.22 -2.36 2.01
N THR A 71 -15.44 -2.26 2.47
CA THR A 71 -16.13 -1.03 2.89
C THR A 71 -16.34 -1.07 4.41
N ALA A 72 -16.98 -0.06 4.97
CA ALA A 72 -17.38 -0.09 6.39
C ALA A 72 -18.38 -1.24 6.68
N GLU A 73 -19.14 -1.69 5.67
CA GLU A 73 -20.26 -2.61 5.83
C GLU A 73 -19.89 -4.06 5.49
N GLU A 74 -18.98 -4.27 4.51
CA GLU A 74 -18.71 -5.60 3.95
C GLU A 74 -17.27 -5.78 3.46
N THR A 75 -16.85 -7.04 3.40
CA THR A 75 -15.60 -7.44 2.72
C THR A 75 -15.95 -7.99 1.34
N LEU A 76 -15.45 -7.31 0.30
CA LEU A 76 -15.71 -7.66 -1.10
C LEU A 76 -14.70 -8.68 -1.66
N VAL A 77 -13.43 -8.56 -1.23
CA VAL A 77 -12.35 -9.47 -1.62
C VAL A 77 -11.55 -9.84 -0.40
N SER A 78 -11.25 -11.13 -0.27
CA SER A 78 -10.33 -11.66 0.73
C SER A 78 -9.50 -12.76 0.09
N GLN A 79 -8.25 -12.45 -0.28
CA GLN A 79 -7.31 -13.36 -0.93
C GLN A 79 -6.02 -13.49 -0.11
N PRO A 80 -6.07 -14.20 1.06
CA PRO A 80 -4.90 -14.45 1.87
C PRO A 80 -3.97 -15.48 1.22
N PHE A 81 -2.77 -15.61 1.73
CA PHE A 81 -1.92 -16.76 1.43
C PHE A 81 -2.65 -18.07 1.75
N THR A 82 -2.47 -19.07 0.92
CA THR A 82 -2.87 -20.43 1.28
C THR A 82 -1.99 -20.92 2.44
N SER A 83 -2.54 -21.79 3.28
CA SER A 83 -1.80 -22.35 4.43
C SER A 83 -0.48 -22.98 4.01
N ALA A 84 -0.43 -23.66 2.86
CA ALA A 84 0.78 -24.30 2.34
C ALA A 84 1.88 -23.27 1.98
N VAL A 85 1.52 -22.18 1.30
CA VAL A 85 2.47 -21.12 0.94
C VAL A 85 2.92 -20.36 2.18
N LEU A 86 2.00 -20.04 3.08
CA LEU A 86 2.32 -19.36 4.33
C LEU A 86 3.29 -20.19 5.19
N GLN A 87 3.04 -21.50 5.34
CA GLN A 87 3.94 -22.40 6.05
C GLN A 87 5.34 -22.47 5.41
N LYS A 88 5.41 -22.50 4.07
CA LYS A 88 6.69 -22.45 3.34
C LYS A 88 7.46 -21.15 3.63
N ILE A 89 6.77 -20.00 3.70
CA ILE A 89 7.37 -18.70 4.04
C ILE A 89 7.87 -18.70 5.49
N VAL A 90 7.10 -19.24 6.43
CA VAL A 90 7.44 -19.35 7.86
C VAL A 90 8.70 -20.21 8.03
N VAL A 91 8.70 -21.43 7.51
CA VAL A 91 9.86 -22.35 7.59
C VAL A 91 11.10 -21.71 6.99
N PHE A 92 11.00 -21.13 5.79
CA PHE A 92 12.12 -20.42 5.16
C PHE A 92 12.65 -19.29 6.04
N SER A 93 11.75 -18.54 6.68
CA SER A 93 12.14 -17.40 7.51
C SER A 93 12.81 -17.83 8.81
N ASP A 94 12.33 -18.89 9.43
CA ASP A 94 12.91 -19.46 10.65
C ASP A 94 14.28 -20.10 10.38
N GLU A 95 14.39 -20.95 9.36
CA GLU A 95 15.65 -21.64 9.01
C GLU A 95 16.76 -20.68 8.56
N ASN A 96 16.39 -19.60 7.85
CA ASN A 96 17.36 -18.63 7.35
C ASN A 96 17.49 -17.38 8.25
N HIS A 97 16.92 -17.40 9.46
CA HIS A 97 16.95 -16.28 10.42
C HIS A 97 16.56 -14.94 9.78
N ARG A 98 15.51 -14.96 8.96
CA ARG A 98 15.03 -13.77 8.24
C ARG A 98 14.21 -12.88 9.16
N GLN A 99 14.28 -11.59 8.93
CA GLN A 99 13.39 -10.63 9.59
C GLN A 99 12.17 -10.44 8.70
N ILE A 100 10.99 -10.81 9.21
CA ILE A 100 9.73 -10.79 8.47
C ILE A 100 8.59 -10.29 9.35
N LEU A 101 7.62 -9.60 8.73
CA LEU A 101 6.32 -9.28 9.31
C LEU A 101 5.22 -9.95 8.52
N PHE A 102 4.22 -10.41 9.19
CA PHE A 102 2.99 -10.99 8.66
C PHE A 102 1.87 -9.99 8.84
N GLY A 103 1.12 -9.71 7.78
CA GLY A 103 0.05 -8.73 7.72
C GLY A 103 -1.32 -9.40 7.64
N GLY A 104 -2.08 -9.30 8.72
CA GLY A 104 -3.50 -9.66 8.81
C GLY A 104 -4.41 -8.45 8.62
N ARG A 105 -5.71 -8.65 8.83
CA ARG A 105 -6.68 -7.55 8.74
C ARG A 105 -6.49 -6.52 9.86
N ASP A 106 -6.37 -6.98 11.10
CA ASP A 106 -6.44 -6.10 12.28
C ASP A 106 -5.10 -5.96 13.00
N ARG A 107 -4.08 -6.72 12.62
CA ARG A 107 -2.77 -6.69 13.24
C ARG A 107 -1.62 -7.07 12.31
N LEU A 108 -0.43 -6.64 12.73
CA LEU A 108 0.85 -7.03 12.17
C LEU A 108 1.64 -7.76 13.26
N GLU A 109 2.18 -8.94 12.95
CA GLU A 109 3.05 -9.68 13.86
C GLU A 109 4.31 -10.15 13.15
N GLY A 110 5.37 -10.45 13.91
CA GLY A 110 6.62 -10.96 13.36
C GLY A 110 7.83 -10.40 14.09
N SER A 111 8.88 -10.08 13.35
CA SER A 111 10.12 -9.55 13.90
C SER A 111 9.90 -8.27 14.68
N SER A 112 10.25 -8.27 15.97
CA SER A 112 10.23 -7.08 16.83
C SER A 112 11.07 -5.94 16.27
N THR A 113 12.19 -6.25 15.64
CA THR A 113 13.07 -5.30 14.96
C THR A 113 12.35 -4.59 13.81
N MET A 114 11.56 -5.31 13.03
CA MET A 114 10.80 -4.73 11.91
C MET A 114 9.55 -3.98 12.39
N LEU A 115 8.90 -4.45 13.45
CA LEU A 115 7.80 -3.70 14.07
C LEU A 115 8.27 -2.34 14.57
N LEU A 116 9.42 -2.28 15.24
CA LEU A 116 10.04 -1.02 15.65
C LEU A 116 10.39 -0.14 14.45
N ALA A 117 10.93 -0.71 13.37
CA ALA A 117 11.29 0.02 12.15
C ALA A 117 10.06 0.64 11.44
N GLN A 118 8.86 0.18 11.74
CA GLN A 118 7.61 0.79 11.23
C GLN A 118 7.20 2.05 12.02
N SER A 119 7.81 2.31 13.18
CA SER A 119 7.54 3.55 13.91
C SER A 119 7.99 4.78 13.10
N THR A 120 7.22 5.86 13.16
CA THR A 120 7.45 7.10 12.38
C THR A 120 8.85 7.66 12.58
N ASN A 121 9.39 7.59 13.81
CA ASN A 121 10.69 8.12 14.16
C ASN A 121 11.83 7.32 13.51
N ILE A 122 11.73 5.99 13.51
CA ILE A 122 12.74 5.12 12.90
C ILE A 122 12.67 5.18 11.37
N LYS A 123 11.46 5.28 10.78
CA LYS A 123 11.31 5.51 9.33
C LYS A 123 12.04 6.77 8.88
N ARG A 124 11.91 7.88 9.62
CA ARG A 124 12.64 9.12 9.32
C ARG A 124 14.15 8.94 9.43
N LEU A 125 14.62 8.21 10.45
CA LEU A 125 16.05 7.92 10.62
C LEU A 125 16.59 7.05 9.49
N VAL A 126 15.86 6.01 9.09
CA VAL A 126 16.23 5.11 7.98
C VAL A 126 16.20 5.84 6.63
N ALA A 127 15.29 6.79 6.44
CA ALA A 127 15.22 7.62 5.23
C ALA A 127 16.46 8.54 5.04
N LEU A 128 17.18 8.85 6.11
CA LEU A 128 18.43 9.61 6.05
C LEU A 128 19.64 8.76 5.64
N LEU A 129 19.50 7.42 5.62
CA LEU A 129 20.60 6.55 5.22
C LEU A 129 20.83 6.61 3.70
N PRO A 130 22.09 6.48 3.25
CA PRO A 130 22.39 6.39 1.82
C PRO A 130 21.63 5.23 1.16
N LYS A 131 21.12 5.42 -0.05
CA LYS A 131 20.37 4.38 -0.81
C LYS A 131 21.11 3.04 -0.96
N LYS A 132 22.44 3.04 -0.84
CA LYS A 132 23.30 1.85 -0.91
C LYS A 132 23.78 1.37 0.48
N PHE A 133 23.14 1.78 1.58
CA PHE A 133 23.53 1.35 2.91
C PHE A 133 23.36 -0.17 3.04
N PRO A 134 24.36 -0.92 3.58
CA PRO A 134 24.29 -2.38 3.63
C PRO A 134 23.16 -2.88 4.54
N VAL A 135 22.26 -3.71 4.01
CA VAL A 135 21.12 -4.29 4.75
C VAL A 135 21.58 -5.04 6.02
N ARG A 136 22.75 -5.69 5.96
CA ARG A 136 23.34 -6.37 7.13
C ARG A 136 23.67 -5.41 8.28
N LEU A 137 24.12 -4.20 7.94
CA LEU A 137 24.46 -3.17 8.94
C LEU A 137 23.18 -2.53 9.51
N LEU A 138 22.19 -2.29 8.64
CA LEU A 138 20.86 -1.86 9.05
C LEU A 138 20.22 -2.85 10.03
N LYS A 139 20.29 -4.15 9.72
CA LYS A 139 19.82 -5.22 10.62
C LYS A 139 20.51 -5.15 12.00
N LYS A 140 21.84 -5.00 12.04
CA LYS A 140 22.56 -4.84 13.29
C LYS A 140 22.16 -3.59 14.08
N MET A 141 22.03 -2.46 13.41
CA MET A 141 21.57 -1.20 14.05
C MET A 141 20.17 -1.38 14.64
N LEU A 142 19.22 -1.90 13.89
CA LEU A 142 17.86 -2.12 14.38
C LEU A 142 17.81 -3.12 15.54
N GLN A 143 18.70 -4.13 15.56
CA GLN A 143 18.82 -5.09 16.66
C GLN A 143 19.32 -4.46 17.97
N LEU A 144 20.11 -3.37 17.90
CA LEU A 144 20.56 -2.64 19.10
C LEU A 144 19.39 -1.94 19.80
N PHE A 145 18.36 -1.55 19.06
CA PHE A 145 17.17 -0.88 19.60
C PHE A 145 16.03 -1.86 19.94
N SER A 146 16.19 -3.15 19.66
CA SER A 146 15.19 -4.17 19.96
C SER A 146 15.47 -4.81 21.33
N PRO A 147 14.62 -4.60 22.36
CA PRO A 147 14.85 -5.13 23.71
C PRO A 147 14.71 -6.66 23.81
N HIS A 148 14.14 -7.31 22.78
CA HIS A 148 13.95 -8.76 22.77
C HIS A 148 14.69 -9.38 21.58
N ARG A 149 15.72 -10.17 21.86
CA ARG A 149 16.21 -11.17 20.90
C ARG A 149 15.09 -12.16 20.67
N GLN A 150 14.63 -12.27 19.43
CA GLN A 150 13.61 -13.24 19.05
C GLN A 150 14.16 -14.65 19.32
N LYS A 151 13.77 -15.24 20.44
CA LYS A 151 14.05 -16.65 20.79
C LYS A 151 12.99 -17.59 20.25
N GLU A 152 11.79 -17.05 19.95
CA GLU A 152 10.65 -17.81 19.50
C GLU A 152 10.63 -17.87 17.96
N ARG A 153 10.29 -19.05 17.44
CA ARG A 153 10.06 -19.25 16.01
C ARG A 153 8.81 -18.53 15.57
N TYR A 154 8.79 -18.06 14.33
CA TYR A 154 7.59 -17.46 13.74
C TYR A 154 6.40 -18.40 13.73
N GLU A 155 6.66 -19.72 13.65
CA GLU A 155 5.66 -20.76 13.67
C GLU A 155 4.70 -20.68 14.88
N ALA A 156 5.13 -20.10 16.00
CA ALA A 156 4.31 -19.93 17.22
C ALA A 156 3.42 -18.67 17.19
N LEU A 157 3.52 -17.82 16.17
CA LEU A 157 2.77 -16.55 16.14
C LEU A 157 1.27 -16.77 15.98
N PRO A 158 0.44 -16.13 16.82
CA PRO A 158 -1.02 -16.21 16.73
C PRO A 158 -1.60 -15.81 15.38
N ILE A 159 -1.02 -14.81 14.71
CA ILE A 159 -1.47 -14.32 13.40
C ILE A 159 -1.50 -15.41 12.31
N LEU A 160 -0.71 -16.48 12.45
CA LEU A 160 -0.69 -17.57 11.46
C LEU A 160 -1.96 -18.42 11.48
N LYS A 161 -2.82 -18.26 12.50
CA LYS A 161 -4.15 -18.88 12.58
C LYS A 161 -5.23 -18.05 11.90
N GLU A 162 -4.88 -16.87 11.41
CA GLU A 162 -5.77 -15.90 10.75
C GLU A 162 -5.39 -15.73 9.27
N PRO A 163 -6.26 -15.12 8.45
CA PRO A 163 -5.91 -14.78 7.09
C PRO A 163 -4.71 -13.79 7.04
N VAL A 164 -3.61 -14.19 6.41
CA VAL A 164 -2.43 -13.36 6.17
C VAL A 164 -2.40 -12.95 4.69
N TYR A 165 -2.37 -11.65 4.42
CA TYR A 165 -2.47 -11.09 3.07
C TYR A 165 -1.14 -10.61 2.50
N GLN A 166 -0.18 -10.29 3.38
CA GLN A 166 1.14 -9.79 2.98
C GLN A 166 2.19 -10.25 3.98
N CYS A 167 3.38 -10.53 3.47
CA CYS A 167 4.58 -10.69 4.28
C CYS A 167 5.62 -9.64 3.86
N ILE A 168 6.14 -8.87 4.81
CA ILE A 168 7.19 -7.88 4.56
C ILE A 168 8.52 -8.48 5.02
N LEU A 169 9.43 -8.72 4.08
CA LEU A 169 10.72 -9.34 4.34
C LEU A 169 11.84 -8.31 4.25
N LEU A 170 12.73 -8.27 5.26
CA LEU A 170 13.97 -7.51 5.18
C LEU A 170 14.92 -8.22 4.18
N SER A 171 15.14 -7.61 3.02
CA SER A 171 15.87 -8.20 1.91
C SER A 171 16.49 -7.16 1.00
N ALA A 172 17.73 -7.40 0.58
CA ALA A 172 18.37 -6.58 -0.44
C ALA A 172 17.75 -6.82 -1.83
N GLU A 173 17.86 -5.84 -2.71
CA GLU A 173 17.36 -5.94 -4.08
C GLU A 173 18.00 -7.08 -4.86
N SER A 174 19.30 -7.34 -4.63
CA SER A 174 20.04 -8.45 -5.22
C SER A 174 19.49 -9.85 -4.92
N GLU A 175 18.66 -9.99 -3.87
CA GLU A 175 18.01 -11.25 -3.51
C GLU A 175 16.68 -11.48 -4.26
N GLN A 176 16.17 -10.48 -4.98
CA GLN A 176 14.84 -10.52 -5.64
C GLN A 176 14.68 -11.75 -6.53
N GLN A 177 15.66 -12.03 -7.39
CA GLN A 177 15.59 -13.16 -8.32
C GLN A 177 15.58 -14.50 -7.59
N LYS A 178 16.33 -14.63 -6.49
CA LYS A 178 16.34 -15.84 -5.66
C LYS A 178 15.00 -16.04 -4.99
N LEU A 179 14.42 -14.99 -4.40
CA LEU A 179 13.11 -15.06 -3.75
C LEU A 179 12.00 -15.43 -4.73
N SER A 180 11.99 -14.86 -5.94
CA SER A 180 10.99 -15.18 -6.96
C SER A 180 11.08 -16.64 -7.44
N LYS A 181 12.29 -17.23 -7.47
CA LYS A 181 12.47 -18.65 -7.77
C LYS A 181 12.03 -19.54 -6.60
N THR A 182 12.25 -19.10 -5.36
CA THR A 182 11.89 -19.87 -4.16
C THR A 182 10.39 -19.89 -3.93
N PHE A 183 9.69 -18.78 -4.24
CA PHE A 183 8.26 -18.60 -4.03
C PHE A 183 7.56 -18.16 -5.34
N PRO A 184 7.44 -19.06 -6.32
CA PRO A 184 6.78 -18.73 -7.60
C PRO A 184 5.27 -18.46 -7.44
N GLU A 185 4.69 -18.82 -6.29
CA GLU A 185 3.31 -18.57 -5.89
C GLU A 185 3.08 -17.14 -5.38
N CYS A 186 4.16 -16.34 -5.24
CA CYS A 186 4.11 -14.99 -4.72
C CYS A 186 4.42 -13.95 -5.79
N THR A 187 3.84 -12.78 -5.62
CA THR A 187 4.28 -11.54 -6.28
C THR A 187 5.13 -10.73 -5.29
N PHE A 188 6.17 -10.09 -5.82
CA PHE A 188 7.13 -9.32 -5.03
C PHE A 188 7.08 -7.85 -5.46
N GLN A 189 6.89 -6.97 -4.50
CA GLN A 189 6.87 -5.53 -4.73
C GLN A 189 7.84 -4.83 -3.77
N ARG A 190 8.44 -3.73 -4.21
CA ARG A 190 9.35 -2.94 -3.39
C ARG A 190 8.95 -1.47 -3.42
N SER A 191 8.77 -0.92 -2.25
CA SER A 191 8.65 0.52 -2.02
C SER A 191 9.98 1.17 -1.60
N ASN A 192 10.99 0.34 -1.24
CA ASN A 192 12.33 0.79 -0.85
C ASN A 192 13.38 -0.32 -1.10
N THR A 193 14.65 0.03 -0.94
CA THR A 193 15.79 -0.89 -1.20
C THR A 193 16.02 -1.94 -0.10
N TYR A 194 15.37 -1.82 1.05
CA TYR A 194 15.64 -2.64 2.23
C TYR A 194 14.60 -3.72 2.49
N THR A 195 13.38 -3.52 2.01
CA THR A 195 12.29 -4.46 2.23
C THR A 195 11.64 -4.87 0.92
N VAL A 196 11.08 -6.07 0.92
CA VAL A 196 10.24 -6.57 -0.15
C VAL A 196 8.90 -7.03 0.43
N ASP A 197 7.83 -6.60 -0.20
CA ASP A 197 6.47 -7.05 0.08
C ASP A 197 6.20 -8.30 -0.74
N MET A 198 5.86 -9.38 -0.07
CA MET A 198 5.42 -10.64 -0.66
C MET A 198 3.90 -10.69 -0.50
N ILE A 199 3.20 -10.82 -1.60
CA ILE A 199 1.74 -11.00 -1.63
C ILE A 199 1.38 -12.26 -2.42
N PRO A 200 0.21 -12.88 -2.21
CA PRO A 200 -0.27 -13.93 -3.08
C PRO A 200 -0.24 -13.50 -4.56
N LYS A 201 0.11 -14.42 -5.44
CA LYS A 201 0.20 -14.14 -6.88
C LYS A 201 -1.18 -13.74 -7.44
N GLY A 202 -1.17 -12.76 -8.35
CA GLY A 202 -2.38 -12.33 -9.06
C GLY A 202 -3.13 -11.16 -8.40
N GLY A 203 -2.58 -10.55 -7.34
CA GLY A 203 -3.15 -9.32 -6.79
C GLY A 203 -2.56 -8.07 -7.42
N SER A 204 -3.40 -7.08 -7.70
CA SER A 204 -3.00 -5.72 -8.04
C SER A 204 -4.04 -4.71 -7.57
N LYS A 205 -3.65 -3.44 -7.46
CA LYS A 205 -4.60 -2.35 -7.14
C LYS A 205 -5.76 -2.33 -8.12
N LEU A 206 -5.48 -2.51 -9.41
CA LEU A 206 -6.50 -2.56 -10.46
C LEU A 206 -7.51 -3.67 -10.24
N LEU A 207 -7.07 -4.90 -9.94
CA LEU A 207 -7.96 -6.02 -9.68
C LEU A 207 -8.86 -5.78 -8.46
N GLY A 208 -8.32 -5.15 -7.43
CA GLY A 208 -9.12 -4.73 -6.26
C GLY A 208 -10.19 -3.69 -6.62
N ILE A 209 -9.84 -2.71 -7.46
CA ILE A 209 -10.78 -1.69 -7.96
C ILE A 209 -11.85 -2.34 -8.86
N GLN A 210 -11.47 -3.27 -9.74
CA GLN A 210 -12.41 -4.00 -10.59
C GLN A 210 -13.41 -4.82 -9.76
N ALA A 211 -12.96 -5.46 -8.71
CA ALA A 211 -13.84 -6.20 -7.81
C ALA A 211 -14.83 -5.28 -7.09
N PHE A 212 -14.38 -4.12 -6.62
CA PHE A 212 -15.25 -3.09 -6.06
C PHE A 212 -16.25 -2.58 -7.10
N ALA A 213 -15.79 -2.19 -8.28
CA ALA A 213 -16.61 -1.69 -9.37
C ALA A 213 -17.75 -2.66 -9.72
N LYS A 214 -17.39 -3.95 -9.86
CA LYS A 214 -18.36 -5.03 -10.12
C LYS A 214 -19.40 -5.14 -9.00
N ALA A 215 -18.97 -5.11 -7.74
CA ALA A 215 -19.87 -5.23 -6.60
C ALA A 215 -20.86 -4.05 -6.47
N LYS A 216 -20.44 -2.85 -6.89
CA LYS A 216 -21.26 -1.62 -6.83
C LYS A 216 -21.94 -1.28 -8.15
N GLY A 217 -21.79 -2.08 -9.21
CA GLY A 217 -22.40 -1.81 -10.52
C GLY A 217 -21.84 -0.54 -11.19
N ILE A 218 -20.56 -0.26 -10.99
CA ILE A 218 -19.86 0.90 -11.55
C ILE A 218 -18.97 0.43 -12.69
N GLU A 219 -19.06 1.09 -13.86
CA GLU A 219 -18.18 0.81 -14.99
C GLU A 219 -16.78 1.37 -14.76
N MET A 220 -15.75 0.70 -15.25
CA MET A 220 -14.36 1.17 -15.11
C MET A 220 -14.15 2.56 -15.73
N SER A 221 -14.90 2.92 -16.78
CA SER A 221 -14.91 4.24 -17.40
C SER A 221 -15.48 5.35 -16.51
N GLU A 222 -16.18 4.99 -15.43
CA GLU A 222 -16.76 5.92 -14.44
C GLU A 222 -15.86 6.06 -13.20
N ILE A 223 -14.64 5.52 -13.23
CA ILE A 223 -13.67 5.56 -12.14
C ILE A 223 -12.51 6.49 -12.48
N MET A 224 -12.11 7.30 -11.53
CA MET A 224 -10.86 8.07 -11.56
C MET A 224 -9.88 7.49 -10.55
N ALA A 225 -8.58 7.49 -10.85
CA ALA A 225 -7.56 7.05 -9.92
C ALA A 225 -6.35 7.98 -9.92
N PHE A 226 -5.73 8.13 -8.74
CA PHE A 226 -4.53 8.94 -8.52
C PHE A 226 -3.38 8.07 -8.06
N GLY A 227 -2.18 8.30 -8.63
CA GLY A 227 -0.99 7.56 -8.26
C GLY A 227 0.31 8.27 -8.63
N ASP A 228 1.45 7.78 -8.12
CA ASP A 228 2.77 8.36 -8.36
C ASP A 228 3.88 7.33 -8.58
N HIS A 229 3.65 6.05 -8.24
CA HIS A 229 4.68 5.03 -8.25
C HIS A 229 4.39 3.86 -9.22
N PHE A 230 5.35 2.97 -9.46
CA PHE A 230 5.25 1.87 -10.43
C PHE A 230 4.07 0.92 -10.23
N ASN A 231 3.65 0.69 -8.97
CA ASN A 231 2.49 -0.15 -8.66
C ASN A 231 1.15 0.51 -8.99
N ASP A 232 1.15 1.80 -9.41
CA ASP A 232 -0.03 2.55 -9.85
C ASP A 232 -0.23 2.48 -11.37
N VAL A 233 0.80 2.14 -12.14
CA VAL A 233 0.76 2.15 -13.61
C VAL A 233 -0.43 1.34 -14.15
N GLU A 234 -0.63 0.14 -13.62
CA GLU A 234 -1.72 -0.74 -14.05
C GLU A 234 -3.08 -0.13 -13.69
N MET A 235 -3.21 0.41 -12.48
CA MET A 235 -4.41 1.09 -11.99
C MET A 235 -4.76 2.29 -12.87
N LEU A 236 -3.81 3.19 -13.13
CA LEU A 236 -4.05 4.39 -13.92
C LEU A 236 -4.44 4.08 -15.36
N LYS A 237 -3.90 3.02 -15.97
CA LYS A 237 -4.29 2.57 -17.32
C LYS A 237 -5.66 1.90 -17.37
N GLY A 238 -6.09 1.29 -16.28
CA GLY A 238 -7.27 0.43 -16.25
C GLY A 238 -8.56 1.14 -15.84
N VAL A 239 -8.50 2.41 -15.42
CA VAL A 239 -9.65 3.23 -15.05
C VAL A 239 -10.03 4.20 -16.17
N GLY A 240 -11.18 4.88 -16.02
CA GLY A 240 -11.66 5.86 -17.00
C GLY A 240 -10.83 7.13 -17.06
N ILE A 241 -10.28 7.58 -15.92
CA ILE A 241 -9.36 8.73 -15.85
C ILE A 241 -8.22 8.40 -14.88
N GLY A 242 -7.04 8.16 -15.42
CA GLY A 242 -5.82 7.98 -14.65
C GLY A 242 -5.08 9.31 -14.46
N VAL A 243 -4.84 9.71 -13.22
CA VAL A 243 -4.16 10.96 -12.87
C VAL A 243 -2.81 10.65 -12.21
N ALA A 244 -1.72 11.08 -12.81
CA ALA A 244 -0.40 11.02 -12.21
C ALA A 244 -0.12 12.28 -11.38
N MET A 245 0.43 12.09 -10.17
CA MET A 245 0.91 13.21 -9.36
C MET A 245 2.14 13.87 -9.97
N GLY A 246 2.32 15.18 -9.75
CA GLY A 246 3.47 15.94 -10.24
C GLY A 246 4.82 15.45 -9.73
N ASN A 247 4.87 14.84 -8.55
CA ASN A 247 6.04 14.16 -7.99
C ASN A 247 6.21 12.72 -8.51
N GLY A 248 5.27 12.20 -9.30
CA GLY A 248 5.27 10.82 -9.77
C GLY A 248 6.44 10.48 -10.70
N GLN A 249 6.75 9.19 -10.80
CA GLN A 249 7.80 8.68 -11.67
C GLN A 249 7.50 8.95 -13.15
N PRO A 250 8.53 9.16 -14.01
CA PRO A 250 8.31 9.41 -15.43
C PRO A 250 7.45 8.38 -16.15
N SER A 251 7.61 7.09 -15.79
CA SER A 251 6.82 5.99 -16.36
C SER A 251 5.34 6.02 -15.94
N VAL A 252 5.03 6.58 -14.78
CA VAL A 252 3.66 6.77 -14.30
C VAL A 252 3.00 7.93 -15.03
N LYS A 253 3.72 9.05 -15.16
CA LYS A 253 3.25 10.21 -15.91
C LYS A 253 3.01 9.91 -17.40
N ALA A 254 3.83 9.03 -17.98
CA ALA A 254 3.72 8.67 -19.40
C ALA A 254 2.45 7.85 -19.74
N VAL A 255 1.80 7.28 -18.75
CA VAL A 255 0.61 6.41 -18.94
C VAL A 255 -0.68 7.04 -18.44
N ALA A 256 -0.60 8.15 -17.73
CA ALA A 256 -1.74 8.85 -17.18
C ALA A 256 -2.43 9.74 -18.23
N ASP A 257 -3.75 9.88 -18.11
CA ASP A 257 -4.54 10.80 -18.93
C ASP A 257 -4.28 12.26 -18.57
N TYR A 258 -3.91 12.51 -17.30
CA TYR A 258 -3.60 13.84 -16.80
C TYR A 258 -2.46 13.81 -15.78
N VAL A 259 -1.58 14.80 -15.83
CA VAL A 259 -0.55 15.02 -14.82
C VAL A 259 -0.90 16.26 -14.02
N THR A 260 -1.16 16.09 -12.75
CA THR A 260 -1.51 17.19 -11.84
C THR A 260 -0.27 17.76 -11.12
N GLN A 261 -0.49 18.65 -10.15
CA GLN A 261 0.56 19.19 -9.28
C GLN A 261 1.07 18.13 -8.31
N THR A 262 2.12 18.45 -7.53
CA THR A 262 2.68 17.52 -6.56
C THR A 262 1.73 17.33 -5.35
N ASN A 263 1.93 16.26 -4.61
CA ASN A 263 1.22 15.98 -3.36
C ASN A 263 1.44 17.09 -2.29
N ASP A 264 2.55 17.81 -2.34
CA ASP A 264 2.82 18.96 -1.48
C ASP A 264 2.15 20.25 -1.98
N GLN A 265 1.74 20.31 -3.25
CA GLN A 265 1.16 21.46 -3.92
C GLN A 265 -0.34 21.30 -4.21
N ALA A 266 -1.05 20.53 -3.37
CA ALA A 266 -2.49 20.29 -3.51
C ALA A 266 -2.92 19.67 -4.86
N GLY A 267 -2.12 18.73 -5.41
CA GLY A 267 -2.35 18.13 -6.73
C GLY A 267 -3.73 17.50 -6.89
N ILE A 268 -4.26 16.80 -5.87
CA ILE A 268 -5.61 16.23 -5.93
C ILE A 268 -6.67 17.32 -6.08
N PHE A 269 -6.57 18.39 -5.30
CA PHE A 269 -7.50 19.54 -5.41
C PHE A 269 -7.41 20.19 -6.80
N ALA A 270 -6.21 20.40 -7.33
CA ALA A 270 -6.01 20.96 -8.66
C ALA A 270 -6.64 20.09 -9.77
N ALA A 271 -6.47 18.76 -9.68
CA ALA A 271 -7.12 17.85 -10.61
C ALA A 271 -8.65 17.88 -10.49
N PHE A 272 -9.19 17.93 -9.28
CA PHE A 272 -10.63 18.05 -9.10
C PHE A 272 -11.20 19.32 -9.74
N GLN A 273 -10.51 20.45 -9.59
CA GLN A 273 -10.89 21.69 -10.28
C GLN A 273 -10.83 21.53 -11.81
N HIS A 274 -9.79 20.89 -12.33
CA HIS A 274 -9.65 20.66 -13.78
C HIS A 274 -10.78 19.83 -14.37
N PHE A 275 -11.23 18.80 -13.64
CA PHE A 275 -12.33 17.92 -14.07
C PHE A 275 -13.72 18.36 -13.60
N GLY A 276 -13.84 19.48 -12.91
CA GLY A 276 -15.11 20.01 -12.41
C GLY A 276 -15.72 19.15 -11.29
N ILE A 277 -14.91 18.42 -10.52
CA ILE A 277 -15.34 17.59 -9.38
C ILE A 277 -15.35 18.44 -8.11
N GLY A 278 -16.44 18.36 -7.31
CA GLY A 278 -16.53 19.07 -6.05
C GLY A 278 -16.66 20.60 -6.18
N THR A 279 -16.84 21.11 -7.38
CA THR A 279 -17.16 22.54 -7.60
C THR A 279 -18.66 22.73 -7.47
N SER A 280 -19.10 23.41 -6.40
CA SER A 280 -20.47 23.92 -6.34
C SER A 280 -20.66 24.92 -7.50
N LYS A 281 -21.66 24.67 -8.34
CA LYS A 281 -22.13 25.69 -9.28
C LYS A 281 -22.74 26.84 -8.53
#